data_13da81d8d83ea3c87d206e79cf71e122
#
_entry.id   13da81d8d83ea3c87d206e79cf71e122
#
_cell.length_a   1.000
_cell.length_b   1.000
_cell.length_c   1.000
_cell.angle_alpha   90.00
_cell.angle_beta   90.00
_cell.angle_gamma   90.00
#
_symmetry.space_group_name_H-M   'P 1'
#
loop_
_entity.id
_entity.type
_entity.pdbx_description
1 polymer ?
#
loop_
_entity_poly.entity_id
_entity_poly.type
_entity_poly.pdbx_seq_one_letter_code
_entity_poly.pdbx_strand_id
1 'polypeptide(L)'
;MVNVVLAGGGTAGHTSPLIATAMALQERGATVSCIGTPRGLEGRVIPEAGLQLDMIPPVPLPRTVNADLFKVPARLAGAVRKAGEVLQRRQTDVVVGFGGYVSLPAYLAARRAKIPVVIHEQNAVPGLANKIAARFAVFVGTAFPDTPLPLSLIHISEPTRPY
;
A
#
# COMPACT_ATOMS: atom_id res chain seq x y z
N MET A 1 -11.99 17.41 6.60
CA MET A 1 -10.74 17.17 5.81
C MET A 1 -10.45 15.67 5.90
N VAL A 2 -10.19 15.01 4.79
CA VAL A 2 -9.96 13.56 4.74
C VAL A 2 -8.48 13.26 4.95
N ASN A 3 -8.17 12.36 5.89
CA ASN A 3 -6.81 11.90 6.16
C ASN A 3 -6.54 10.58 5.42
N VAL A 4 -5.63 10.63 4.47
CA VAL A 4 -5.28 9.49 3.61
C VAL A 4 -3.88 9.01 3.93
N VAL A 5 -3.74 7.72 4.16
CA VAL A 5 -2.42 7.08 4.26
C VAL A 5 -2.20 6.22 3.01
N LEU A 6 -1.09 6.48 2.33
CA LEU A 6 -0.67 5.75 1.14
C LEU A 6 0.40 4.72 1.50
N ALA A 7 0.32 3.54 0.94
CA ALA A 7 1.28 2.46 1.17
C ALA A 7 1.71 1.83 -0.16
N GLY A 8 3.01 1.79 -0.38
CA GLY A 8 3.59 1.18 -1.57
C GLY A 8 5.09 1.34 -1.56
N GLY A 9 5.80 0.38 -2.11
CA GLY A 9 7.25 0.48 -2.10
C GLY A 9 7.96 -0.73 -2.66
N GLY A 10 9.28 -0.71 -2.51
CA GLY A 10 10.18 -1.73 -3.02
C GLY A 10 10.65 -1.47 -4.45
N THR A 11 9.83 -0.89 -5.31
CA THR A 11 10.17 -0.58 -6.70
C THR A 11 9.59 0.76 -7.15
N ALA A 12 10.16 1.33 -8.21
CA ALA A 12 9.63 2.55 -8.83
C ALA A 12 8.21 2.37 -9.36
N GLY A 13 7.86 1.15 -9.82
CA GLY A 13 6.50 0.83 -10.29
C GLY A 13 5.43 0.97 -9.22
N HIS A 14 5.78 0.86 -7.94
CA HIS A 14 4.86 1.09 -6.82
C HIS A 14 4.92 2.53 -6.30
N THR A 15 6.10 3.14 -6.28
CA THR A 15 6.29 4.47 -5.69
C THR A 15 5.88 5.61 -6.61
N SER A 16 6.04 5.48 -7.92
CA SER A 16 5.64 6.55 -8.86
C SER A 16 4.14 6.81 -8.85
N PRO A 17 3.26 5.81 -8.99
CA PRO A 17 1.81 6.04 -8.91
C PRO A 17 1.37 6.50 -7.51
N LEU A 18 2.06 6.06 -6.45
CA LEU A 18 1.81 6.52 -5.09
C LEU A 18 2.04 8.03 -4.98
N ILE A 19 3.18 8.53 -5.44
CA ILE A 19 3.52 9.96 -5.40
C ILE A 19 2.54 10.79 -6.23
N ALA A 20 2.22 10.34 -7.44
CA ALA A 20 1.26 11.04 -8.29
C ALA A 20 -0.13 11.13 -7.63
N THR A 21 -0.59 10.05 -7.01
CA THR A 21 -1.86 10.01 -6.27
C THR A 21 -1.82 10.94 -5.06
N ALA A 22 -0.70 10.94 -4.31
CA ALA A 22 -0.51 11.82 -3.16
C ALA A 22 -0.68 13.29 -3.53
N MET A 23 0.00 13.72 -4.59
CA MET A 23 -0.09 15.09 -5.09
C MET A 23 -1.51 15.45 -5.51
N ALA A 24 -2.17 14.58 -6.28
CA ALA A 24 -3.54 14.80 -6.71
C ALA A 24 -4.55 14.89 -5.56
N LEU A 25 -4.34 14.12 -4.49
CA LEU A 25 -5.16 14.17 -3.28
C LEU A 25 -4.92 15.46 -2.49
N GLN A 26 -3.66 15.90 -2.36
CA GLN A 26 -3.33 17.17 -1.70
C GLN A 26 -3.93 18.36 -2.43
N GLU A 27 -3.89 18.39 -3.76
CA GLU A 27 -4.54 19.41 -4.57
C GLU A 27 -6.05 19.49 -4.33
N ARG A 28 -6.67 18.38 -3.94
CA ARG A 28 -8.09 18.29 -3.58
C ARG A 28 -8.39 18.54 -2.10
N GLY A 29 -7.39 18.96 -1.34
CA GLY A 29 -7.52 19.32 0.06
C GLY A 29 -7.44 18.15 1.05
N ALA A 30 -7.02 16.97 0.64
CA ALA A 30 -6.76 15.86 1.55
C ALA A 30 -5.44 16.05 2.32
N THR A 31 -5.42 15.59 3.57
CA THR A 31 -4.17 15.42 4.31
C THR A 31 -3.58 14.07 3.96
N VAL A 32 -2.37 14.05 3.41
CA VAL A 32 -1.72 12.83 2.91
C VAL A 32 -0.44 12.55 3.67
N SER A 33 -0.27 11.29 4.07
CA SER A 33 0.99 10.75 4.56
C SER A 33 1.23 9.35 3.95
N CYS A 34 2.46 8.89 4.01
CA CYS A 34 2.87 7.63 3.40
C CYS A 34 3.49 6.70 4.44
N ILE A 35 3.35 5.40 4.22
CA ILE A 35 4.05 4.34 4.96
C ILE A 35 5.11 3.74 4.05
N GLY A 36 6.31 3.57 4.58
CA GLY A 36 7.42 2.96 3.89
C GLY A 36 8.37 2.24 4.84
N THR A 37 9.46 1.72 4.27
CA THR A 37 10.52 1.05 5.03
C THR A 37 11.86 1.76 4.82
N PRO A 38 12.80 1.68 5.79
CA PRO A 38 14.08 2.39 5.70
C PRO A 38 14.98 1.93 4.54
N ARG A 39 14.78 0.71 4.06
CA ARG A 39 15.64 0.07 3.04
C ARG A 39 15.08 0.12 1.63
N GLY A 40 13.83 0.54 1.48
CA GLY A 40 13.17 0.62 0.17
C GLY A 40 13.47 1.92 -0.57
N LEU A 41 13.16 1.92 -1.86
CA LEU A 41 13.25 3.12 -2.70
C LEU A 41 12.36 4.25 -2.14
N GLU A 42 11.23 3.90 -1.55
CA GLU A 42 10.28 4.81 -0.92
C GLU A 42 10.91 5.66 0.19
N GLY A 43 11.88 5.11 0.92
CA GLY A 43 12.58 5.82 1.99
C GLY A 43 13.31 7.08 1.51
N ARG A 44 13.66 7.14 0.23
CA ARG A 44 14.31 8.28 -0.41
C ARG A 44 13.35 9.13 -1.24
N VAL A 45 12.63 8.51 -2.16
CA VAL A 45 11.87 9.26 -3.18
C VAL A 45 10.61 9.93 -2.61
N ILE A 46 10.00 9.38 -1.57
CA ILE A 46 8.80 9.99 -0.95
C ILE A 46 9.16 11.31 -0.23
N PRO A 47 10.19 11.36 0.64
CA PRO A 47 10.63 12.63 1.22
C PRO A 47 11.15 13.64 0.20
N GLU A 48 11.87 13.18 -0.85
CA GLU A 48 12.32 14.04 -1.95
C GLU A 48 11.15 14.71 -2.69
N ALA A 49 9.99 14.04 -2.75
CA ALA A 49 8.76 14.60 -3.30
C ALA A 49 8.01 15.54 -2.33
N GLY A 50 8.55 15.82 -1.15
CA GLY A 50 7.94 16.69 -0.14
C GLY A 50 6.80 16.04 0.63
N LEU A 51 6.66 14.71 0.59
CA LEU A 51 5.61 13.97 1.28
C LEU A 51 6.09 13.45 2.64
N GLN A 52 5.17 13.42 3.59
CA GLN A 52 5.43 12.82 4.90
C GLN A 52 5.52 11.30 4.79
N LEU A 53 6.57 10.73 5.40
CA LEU A 53 6.81 9.29 5.41
C LEU A 53 6.95 8.79 6.84
N ASP A 54 6.10 7.84 7.21
CA ASP A 54 6.19 7.07 8.44
C ASP A 54 6.84 5.72 8.16
N MET A 55 7.89 5.41 8.91
CA MET A 55 8.64 4.17 8.73
C MET A 55 8.05 3.04 9.56
N ILE A 56 7.93 1.87 8.93
CA ILE A 56 7.61 0.60 9.60
C ILE A 56 8.74 -0.40 9.40
N PRO A 57 8.86 -1.43 10.27
CA PRO A 57 9.85 -2.47 10.09
C PRO A 57 9.63 -3.22 8.76
N PRO A 58 10.69 -3.51 8.00
CA PRO A 58 10.57 -4.31 6.79
C PRO A 58 10.24 -5.76 7.14
N VAL A 59 9.42 -6.39 6.30
CA VAL A 59 9.11 -7.83 6.39
C VAL A 59 9.66 -8.51 5.14
N PRO A 60 10.97 -8.83 5.13
CA PRO A 60 11.57 -9.51 3.98
C PRO A 60 11.02 -10.94 3.90
N LEU A 61 10.51 -11.29 2.72
CA LEU A 61 10.14 -12.68 2.42
C LEU A 61 11.38 -13.42 1.93
N PRO A 62 11.80 -14.49 2.58
CA PRO A 62 12.90 -15.31 2.10
C PRO A 62 12.57 -15.89 0.72
N ARG A 63 13.54 -15.84 -0.20
CA ARG A 63 13.39 -16.40 -1.55
C ARG A 63 13.51 -17.93 -1.56
N THR A 64 14.05 -18.49 -0.50
CA THR A 64 14.24 -19.93 -0.29
C THR A 64 13.66 -20.38 1.04
N VAL A 65 13.22 -21.61 1.09
CA VAL A 65 12.75 -22.21 2.36
C VAL A 65 13.94 -22.42 3.27
N ASN A 66 14.05 -21.57 4.30
CA ASN A 66 15.08 -21.64 5.31
C ASN A 66 14.50 -21.28 6.69
N ALA A 67 15.33 -21.32 7.74
CA ALA A 67 14.91 -21.01 9.12
C ALA A 67 14.33 -19.59 9.28
N ASP A 68 14.66 -18.64 8.40
CA ASP A 68 14.12 -17.28 8.45
C ASP A 68 12.63 -17.21 8.08
N LEU A 69 12.11 -18.22 7.36
CA LEU A 69 10.69 -18.32 7.06
C LEU A 69 9.84 -18.41 8.33
N PHE A 70 10.33 -19.07 9.38
CA PHE A 70 9.63 -19.18 10.67
C PHE A 70 9.57 -17.85 11.42
N LYS A 71 10.41 -16.88 11.09
CA LYS A 71 10.42 -15.53 11.70
C LYS A 71 9.44 -14.57 11.01
N VAL A 72 8.98 -14.90 9.82
CA VAL A 72 8.09 -14.02 9.02
C VAL A 72 6.79 -13.69 9.75
N PRO A 73 6.07 -14.63 10.39
CA PRO A 73 4.84 -14.30 11.11
C PRO A 73 5.05 -13.29 12.23
N ALA A 74 6.11 -13.43 13.01
CA ALA A 74 6.43 -12.50 14.11
C ALA A 74 6.84 -11.12 13.58
N ARG A 75 7.64 -11.07 12.51
CA ARG A 75 8.03 -9.82 11.82
C ARG A 75 6.82 -9.12 11.23
N LEU A 76 5.93 -9.87 10.58
CA LEU A 76 4.69 -9.33 10.04
C LEU A 76 3.79 -8.76 11.14
N ALA A 77 3.60 -9.48 12.23
CA ALA A 77 2.83 -9.02 13.38
C ALA A 77 3.38 -7.69 13.95
N GLY A 78 4.70 -7.58 14.08
CA GLY A 78 5.38 -6.36 14.51
C GLY A 78 5.17 -5.19 13.55
N ALA A 79 5.29 -5.44 12.24
CA ALA A 79 5.05 -4.43 11.23
C ALA A 79 3.58 -4.00 11.17
N VAL A 80 2.64 -4.93 11.31
CA VAL A 80 1.20 -4.63 11.38
C VAL A 80 0.87 -3.77 12.60
N ARG A 81 1.43 -4.11 13.77
CA ARG A 81 1.26 -3.29 14.98
C ARG A 81 1.78 -1.87 14.76
N LYS A 82 2.98 -1.74 14.19
CA LYS A 82 3.59 -0.43 13.92
C LYS A 82 2.79 0.38 12.89
N ALA A 83 2.32 -0.26 11.83
CA ALA A 83 1.41 0.36 10.88
C ALA A 83 0.11 0.84 11.55
N GLY A 84 -0.47 0.04 12.44
CA GLY A 84 -1.65 0.42 13.22
C GLY A 84 -1.43 1.66 14.08
N GLU A 85 -0.28 1.78 14.75
CA GLU A 85 0.12 2.98 15.49
C GLU A 85 0.20 4.21 14.58
N VAL A 86 0.72 4.06 13.37
CA VAL A 86 0.77 5.14 12.36
C VAL A 86 -0.64 5.54 11.95
N LEU A 87 -1.51 4.58 11.60
CA LEU A 87 -2.88 4.87 11.17
C LEU A 87 -3.67 5.61 12.27
N GLN A 88 -3.50 5.22 13.52
CA GLN A 88 -4.14 5.88 14.67
C GLN A 88 -3.60 7.30 14.85
N ARG A 89 -2.28 7.49 14.87
CA ARG A 89 -1.64 8.79 15.04
C ARG A 89 -2.03 9.77 13.93
N ARG A 90 -2.18 9.29 12.71
CA ARG A 90 -2.60 10.07 11.54
C ARG A 90 -4.11 10.28 11.45
N GLN A 91 -4.90 9.71 12.37
CA GLN A 91 -6.36 9.75 12.34
C GLN A 91 -6.91 9.36 10.96
N THR A 92 -6.43 8.25 10.46
CA THR A 92 -6.61 7.82 9.07
C THR A 92 -8.05 7.46 8.76
N ASP A 93 -8.61 8.08 7.72
CA ASP A 93 -9.95 7.79 7.20
C ASP A 93 -9.94 6.68 6.13
N VAL A 94 -8.87 6.59 5.36
CA VAL A 94 -8.73 5.60 4.29
C VAL A 94 -7.26 5.28 4.05
N VAL A 95 -6.99 4.00 3.74
CA VAL A 95 -5.67 3.54 3.28
C VAL A 95 -5.76 3.24 1.79
N VAL A 96 -4.84 3.82 1.02
CA VAL A 96 -4.67 3.54 -0.41
C VAL A 96 -3.35 2.83 -0.64
N GLY A 97 -3.39 1.65 -1.23
CA GLY A 97 -2.20 0.84 -1.45
C GLY A 97 -1.91 0.58 -2.92
N PHE A 98 -0.62 0.51 -3.22
CA PHE A 98 -0.08 0.32 -4.57
C PHE A 98 0.66 -1.02 -4.73
N GLY A 99 0.61 -1.86 -3.70
CA GLY A 99 1.29 -3.15 -3.70
C GLY A 99 2.74 -3.09 -3.21
N GLY A 100 3.42 -4.20 -3.36
CA GLY A 100 4.71 -4.44 -2.74
C GLY A 100 4.59 -4.95 -1.30
N TYR A 101 5.67 -5.48 -0.78
CA TYR A 101 5.72 -6.04 0.58
C TYR A 101 5.48 -5.00 1.69
N VAL A 102 5.71 -3.73 1.41
CA VAL A 102 5.47 -2.60 2.33
C VAL A 102 3.97 -2.39 2.58
N SER A 103 3.13 -2.64 1.58
CA SER A 103 1.69 -2.41 1.66
C SER A 103 0.97 -3.43 2.53
N LEU A 104 1.44 -4.68 2.60
CA LEU A 104 0.73 -5.74 3.31
C LEU A 104 0.50 -5.43 4.80
N PRO A 105 1.50 -4.98 5.58
CA PRO A 105 1.27 -4.57 6.96
C PRO A 105 0.24 -3.45 7.11
N ALA A 106 0.27 -2.47 6.21
CA ALA A 106 -0.70 -1.36 6.22
C ALA A 106 -2.12 -1.84 5.92
N TYR A 107 -2.30 -2.74 4.95
CA TYR A 107 -3.60 -3.33 4.63
C TYR A 107 -4.19 -4.12 5.81
N LEU A 108 -3.38 -4.95 6.45
CA LEU A 108 -3.82 -5.77 7.58
C LEU A 108 -4.13 -4.90 8.81
N ALA A 109 -3.33 -3.87 9.06
CA ALA A 109 -3.59 -2.90 10.12
C ALA A 109 -4.90 -2.13 9.88
N ALA A 110 -5.13 -1.66 8.66
CA ALA A 110 -6.37 -0.97 8.28
C ALA A 110 -7.60 -1.87 8.45
N ARG A 111 -7.52 -3.11 7.97
CA ARG A 111 -8.60 -4.10 8.17
C ARG A 111 -8.92 -4.31 9.64
N ARG A 112 -7.89 -4.48 10.49
CA ARG A 112 -8.05 -4.66 11.93
C ARG A 112 -8.70 -3.44 12.60
N ALA A 113 -8.34 -2.25 12.15
CA ALA A 113 -8.90 -0.98 12.65
C ALA A 113 -10.25 -0.60 12.00
N LYS A 114 -10.76 -1.43 11.08
CA LYS A 114 -11.98 -1.17 10.28
C LYS A 114 -11.89 0.11 9.43
N ILE A 115 -10.69 0.47 9.02
CA ILE A 115 -10.43 1.56 8.09
C ILE A 115 -10.57 1.02 6.66
N PRO A 116 -11.34 1.67 5.77
CA PRO A 116 -11.49 1.23 4.40
C PRO A 116 -10.15 1.20 3.65
N VAL A 117 -9.96 0.18 2.82
CA VAL A 117 -8.78 -0.02 1.99
C VAL A 117 -9.16 0.11 0.53
N VAL A 118 -8.43 0.96 -0.17
CA VAL A 118 -8.46 1.13 -1.62
C VAL A 118 -7.16 0.58 -2.20
N ILE A 119 -7.24 -0.16 -3.28
CA ILE A 119 -6.06 -0.72 -3.95
C ILE A 119 -5.97 -0.16 -5.37
N HIS A 120 -4.76 0.16 -5.76
CA HIS A 120 -4.38 0.34 -7.16
C HIS A 120 -3.37 -0.74 -7.55
N GLU A 121 -3.67 -1.50 -8.61
CA GLU A 121 -2.75 -2.47 -9.20
C GLU A 121 -2.33 -2.01 -10.59
N GLN A 122 -1.09 -1.64 -10.70
CA GLN A 122 -0.49 -1.11 -11.94
C GLN A 122 0.11 -2.19 -12.82
N ASN A 123 0.23 -3.42 -12.33
CA ASN A 123 0.81 -4.55 -13.08
C ASN A 123 -0.28 -5.45 -13.64
N ALA A 124 0.00 -6.07 -14.79
CA ALA A 124 -0.88 -7.09 -15.37
C ALA A 124 -0.95 -8.36 -14.49
N VAL A 125 0.14 -8.67 -13.79
CA VAL A 125 0.20 -9.75 -12.80
C VAL A 125 0.27 -9.12 -11.40
N PRO A 126 -0.79 -9.26 -10.59
CA PRO A 126 -0.85 -8.62 -9.29
C PRO A 126 0.12 -9.25 -8.30
N GLY A 127 0.70 -8.39 -7.44
CA GLY A 127 1.53 -8.82 -6.33
C GLY A 127 0.73 -9.48 -5.20
N LEU A 128 1.45 -10.23 -4.34
CA LEU A 128 0.84 -10.98 -3.23
C LEU A 128 0.05 -10.08 -2.27
N ALA A 129 0.58 -8.91 -1.92
CA ALA A 129 -0.09 -7.97 -1.02
C ALA A 129 -1.44 -7.53 -1.57
N ASN A 130 -1.52 -7.16 -2.85
CA ASN A 130 -2.77 -6.77 -3.50
C ASN A 130 -3.74 -7.94 -3.65
N LYS A 131 -3.25 -9.15 -3.93
CA LYS A 131 -4.10 -10.37 -3.96
C LYS A 131 -4.78 -10.64 -2.62
N ILE A 132 -4.06 -10.46 -1.52
CA ILE A 132 -4.61 -10.65 -0.18
C ILE A 132 -5.63 -9.55 0.12
N ALA A 133 -5.27 -8.30 -0.09
CA ALA A 133 -6.10 -7.16 0.28
C ALA A 133 -7.34 -6.99 -0.63
N ALA A 134 -7.28 -7.44 -1.88
CA ALA A 134 -8.44 -7.40 -2.79
C ALA A 134 -9.67 -8.14 -2.25
N ARG A 135 -9.47 -9.09 -1.33
CA ARG A 135 -10.57 -9.83 -0.68
C ARG A 135 -11.39 -8.99 0.30
N PHE A 136 -10.86 -7.89 0.78
CA PHE A 136 -11.53 -7.01 1.75
C PHE A 136 -11.46 -5.52 1.40
N ALA A 137 -10.82 -5.15 0.30
CA ALA A 137 -10.78 -3.78 -0.17
C ALA A 137 -12.19 -3.29 -0.56
N VAL A 138 -12.47 -2.04 -0.28
CA VAL A 138 -13.74 -1.40 -0.67
C VAL A 138 -13.73 -0.94 -2.13
N PHE A 139 -12.54 -0.79 -2.70
CA PHE A 139 -12.36 -0.43 -4.10
C PHE A 139 -11.03 -0.98 -4.62
N VAL A 140 -11.02 -1.45 -5.86
CA VAL A 140 -9.83 -1.93 -6.56
C VAL A 140 -9.79 -1.31 -7.96
N GLY A 141 -8.79 -0.46 -8.20
CA GLY A 141 -8.47 0.06 -9.52
C GLY A 141 -7.35 -0.75 -10.15
N THR A 142 -7.47 -1.09 -11.42
CA THR A 142 -6.44 -1.81 -12.18
C THR A 142 -6.05 -1.05 -13.43
N ALA A 143 -4.76 -1.04 -13.77
CA ALA A 143 -4.28 -0.46 -15.03
C ALA A 143 -4.58 -1.36 -16.23
N PHE A 144 -4.80 -2.66 -16.01
CA PHE A 144 -5.11 -3.64 -17.05
C PHE A 144 -6.47 -4.29 -16.76
N PRO A 145 -7.39 -4.36 -17.75
CA PRO A 145 -8.76 -4.87 -17.52
C PRO A 145 -8.81 -6.34 -17.07
N ASP A 146 -7.87 -7.14 -17.53
CA ASP A 146 -7.84 -8.59 -17.25
C ASP A 146 -6.93 -8.98 -16.08
N THR A 147 -6.61 -8.04 -15.19
CA THR A 147 -5.78 -8.32 -14.01
C THR A 147 -6.48 -9.33 -13.07
N PRO A 148 -5.90 -10.52 -12.81
CA PRO A 148 -6.54 -11.57 -12.05
C PRO A 148 -6.49 -11.30 -10.54
N LEU A 149 -7.46 -10.57 -10.01
CA LEU A 149 -7.62 -10.31 -8.58
C LEU A 149 -8.87 -11.01 -8.04
N PRO A 150 -8.82 -11.56 -6.82
CA PRO A 150 -9.99 -12.12 -6.15
C PRO A 150 -10.88 -10.98 -5.62
N LEU A 151 -11.71 -10.43 -6.49
CA LEU A 151 -12.55 -9.28 -6.18
C LEU A 151 -13.74 -9.70 -5.32
N SER A 152 -13.91 -9.07 -4.18
CA SER A 152 -15.13 -9.19 -3.36
C SER A 152 -16.16 -8.10 -3.68
N LEU A 153 -15.74 -6.95 -4.23
CA LEU A 153 -16.59 -5.79 -4.52
C LEU A 153 -16.00 -4.96 -5.69
N ILE A 154 -16.84 -4.23 -6.38
CA ILE A 154 -16.68 -3.28 -7.48
C ILE A 154 -15.29 -3.21 -8.15
N HIS A 155 -15.21 -3.77 -9.36
CA HIS A 155 -14.06 -3.65 -10.25
C HIS A 155 -14.26 -2.44 -11.20
N ILE A 156 -13.33 -1.48 -11.17
CA ILE A 156 -13.24 -0.43 -12.20
C ILE A 156 -11.85 -0.50 -12.82
N SER A 157 -11.80 -0.88 -14.09
CA SER A 157 -10.61 -0.69 -14.91
C SER A 157 -10.59 0.76 -15.43
N GLU A 158 -9.51 1.47 -15.24
CA GLU A 158 -9.32 2.73 -15.96
C GLU A 158 -9.09 2.41 -17.44
N PRO A 159 -9.84 3.07 -18.35
CA PRO A 159 -9.51 2.97 -19.76
C PRO A 159 -8.13 3.57 -19.98
N THR A 160 -7.22 2.76 -20.52
CA THR A 160 -5.93 3.27 -21.01
C THR A 160 -6.23 4.36 -22.04
N ARG A 161 -5.86 5.61 -21.72
CA ARG A 161 -5.85 6.66 -22.73
C ARG A 161 -4.80 6.26 -23.78
N PRO A 162 -5.16 6.17 -25.07
CA PRO A 162 -4.15 6.03 -26.11
C PRO A 162 -3.26 7.28 -26.06
N TYR A 163 -1.97 7.06 -26.01
CA TYR A 163 -0.98 8.12 -26.14
C TYR A 163 -1.00 8.69 -27.56
#